data_2f9dda2ffb65acbf5b1a5cf6f6034d30
#
_entry.id   2f9dda2ffb65acbf5b1a5cf6f6034d30
#
_cell.length_a   1.000
_cell.length_b   1.000
_cell.length_c   1.000
_cell.angle_alpha   90.00
_cell.angle_beta   90.00
_cell.angle_gamma   90.00
#
_symmetry.space_group_name_H-M   'P 1'
#
loop_
_entity.id
_entity.type
_entity.pdbx_description
1 polymer ?
#
loop_
_entity_poly.entity_id
_entity_poly.type
_entity_poly.pdbx_seq_one_letter_code
_entity_poly.pdbx_strand_id
1 'polypeptide(L)'
;LHLFAYSPSGEQKWMFDLSKDGGAGNQGSSPMVGADGTIYMGASTTDKNISSSLYAIHPDGTQKWRYELGIGTNIPYISPALSRDGNILIGNRGTDGSVHMVDRSSGRQFWRRKSPNGGANGGISVGQNGVIYSALSGANGFARTTQDGVNLSPNLGKGNTAAAVYPAIDAQGNV
;
A
#
# COMPACT_ATOMS: atom_id res chain seq x y z
N LEU A 1 -7.21 -8.96 -13.41
CA LEU A 1 -7.32 -7.57 -12.94
C LEU A 1 -6.59 -6.64 -13.90
N HIS A 2 -7.28 -5.61 -14.37
CA HIS A 2 -6.71 -4.68 -15.36
C HIS A 2 -6.77 -3.24 -14.84
N LEU A 3 -5.75 -2.48 -15.18
CA LEU A 3 -5.71 -1.03 -15.04
C LEU A 3 -5.82 -0.41 -16.45
N PHE A 4 -6.70 0.56 -16.61
CA PHE A 4 -6.90 1.26 -17.86
C PHE A 4 -6.54 2.74 -17.72
N ALA A 5 -5.98 3.32 -18.75
CA ALA A 5 -5.84 4.75 -18.88
C ALA A 5 -6.67 5.28 -20.04
N TYR A 6 -7.33 6.42 -19.81
CA TYR A 6 -8.14 7.10 -20.78
C TYR A 6 -7.68 8.54 -20.96
N SER A 7 -7.88 9.09 -22.16
CA SER A 7 -7.75 10.52 -22.41
C SER A 7 -8.92 11.29 -21.77
N PRO A 8 -8.83 12.62 -21.63
CA PRO A 8 -9.97 13.44 -21.23
C PRO A 8 -11.18 13.34 -22.18
N SER A 9 -10.96 12.95 -23.44
CA SER A 9 -12.02 12.70 -24.42
C SER A 9 -12.65 11.31 -24.31
N GLY A 10 -12.19 10.46 -23.37
CA GLY A 10 -12.69 9.10 -23.16
C GLY A 10 -12.06 8.03 -24.05
N GLU A 11 -11.02 8.36 -24.82
CA GLU A 11 -10.30 7.38 -25.63
C GLU A 11 -9.35 6.54 -24.77
N GLN A 12 -9.39 5.21 -24.91
CA GLN A 12 -8.46 4.32 -24.20
C GLN A 12 -7.04 4.49 -24.74
N LYS A 13 -6.12 4.88 -23.87
CA LYS A 13 -4.70 5.03 -24.18
C LYS A 13 -3.96 3.70 -24.10
N TRP A 14 -4.17 2.97 -23.01
CA TRP A 14 -3.55 1.67 -22.79
C TRP A 14 -4.31 0.85 -21.72
N MET A 15 -3.96 -0.42 -21.63
CA MET A 15 -4.40 -1.35 -20.61
C MET A 15 -3.18 -2.10 -20.06
N PHE A 16 -3.09 -2.22 -18.74
CA PHE A 16 -2.09 -3.03 -18.06
C PHE A 16 -2.77 -4.22 -17.37
N ASP A 17 -2.31 -5.43 -17.68
CA ASP A 17 -2.81 -6.65 -17.06
C ASP A 17 -1.98 -7.00 -15.81
N LEU A 18 -2.55 -6.79 -14.63
CA LEU A 18 -1.94 -7.10 -13.34
C LEU A 18 -1.88 -8.61 -13.04
N SER A 19 -2.54 -9.44 -13.84
CA SER A 19 -2.54 -10.91 -13.67
C SER A 19 -1.47 -11.62 -14.50
N LYS A 20 -0.79 -10.92 -15.40
CA LYS A 20 0.06 -11.49 -16.45
C LYS A 20 1.21 -12.35 -15.92
N ASP A 21 1.75 -12.05 -14.75
CA ASP A 21 2.91 -12.76 -14.20
C ASP A 21 2.55 -13.72 -13.05
N GLY A 22 1.37 -14.33 -13.11
CA GLY A 22 0.88 -15.28 -12.09
C GLY A 22 0.60 -14.59 -10.74
N GLY A 23 0.57 -13.28 -10.72
CA GLY A 23 0.44 -12.51 -9.50
C GLY A 23 -0.98 -12.15 -9.24
N ALA A 24 -1.72 -11.50 -9.90
CA ALA A 24 -2.90 -10.87 -9.39
C ALA A 24 -4.14 -11.72 -9.46
N GLY A 25 -4.75 -11.81 -8.36
CA GLY A 25 -6.12 -12.27 -8.25
C GLY A 25 -7.13 -11.26 -8.76
N ASN A 26 -8.24 -11.27 -8.13
CA ASN A 26 -9.43 -10.52 -8.46
C ASN A 26 -9.60 -9.24 -7.63
N GLN A 27 -8.60 -8.86 -6.86
CA GLN A 27 -8.65 -7.69 -5.97
C GLN A 27 -7.46 -6.76 -6.21
N GLY A 28 -7.71 -5.47 -6.24
CA GLY A 28 -6.69 -4.44 -6.36
C GLY A 28 -6.96 -3.26 -5.45
N SER A 29 -5.93 -2.51 -5.15
CA SER A 29 -6.06 -1.21 -4.50
C SER A 29 -6.53 -0.14 -5.50
N SER A 30 -6.93 1.01 -5.00
CA SER A 30 -7.01 2.17 -5.88
C SER A 30 -5.61 2.60 -6.33
N PRO A 31 -5.43 3.01 -7.59
CA PRO A 31 -4.14 3.50 -8.06
C PRO A 31 -3.80 4.85 -7.43
N MET A 32 -2.52 5.08 -7.22
CA MET A 32 -1.95 6.36 -6.81
C MET A 32 -0.97 6.84 -7.90
N VAL A 33 -0.98 8.12 -8.21
CA VAL A 33 -0.07 8.70 -9.21
C VAL A 33 0.99 9.54 -8.51
N GLY A 34 2.25 9.25 -8.75
CA GLY A 34 3.39 10.02 -8.26
C GLY A 34 3.60 11.32 -9.06
N ALA A 35 4.43 12.21 -8.52
CA ALA A 35 4.72 13.50 -9.17
C ALA A 35 5.41 13.36 -10.54
N ASP A 36 6.10 12.25 -10.78
CA ASP A 36 6.74 11.90 -12.07
C ASP A 36 5.77 11.19 -13.04
N GLY A 37 4.48 11.08 -12.68
CA GLY A 37 3.48 10.37 -13.45
C GLY A 37 3.50 8.85 -13.29
N THR A 38 4.42 8.27 -12.52
CA THR A 38 4.44 6.84 -12.23
C THR A 38 3.17 6.46 -11.47
N ILE A 39 2.52 5.39 -11.89
CA ILE A 39 1.28 4.88 -11.29
C ILE A 39 1.63 3.69 -10.39
N TYR A 40 1.19 3.74 -9.14
CA TYR A 40 1.41 2.68 -8.16
C TYR A 40 0.08 2.01 -7.82
N MET A 41 0.04 0.69 -7.89
CA MET A 41 -1.18 -0.09 -7.61
C MET A 41 -0.84 -1.43 -6.98
N GLY A 42 -1.52 -1.75 -5.90
CA GLY A 42 -1.45 -3.07 -5.27
C GLY A 42 -2.41 -4.05 -5.94
N ALA A 43 -1.97 -5.29 -6.12
CA ALA A 43 -2.81 -6.37 -6.59
C ALA A 43 -2.66 -7.60 -5.70
N SER A 44 -3.76 -8.25 -5.36
CA SER A 44 -3.80 -9.43 -4.52
C SER A 44 -4.55 -10.59 -5.18
N THR A 45 -4.23 -11.78 -4.72
CA THR A 45 -4.84 -13.02 -5.16
C THR A 45 -5.49 -13.74 -3.99
N THR A 46 -6.50 -14.55 -4.29
CA THR A 46 -7.07 -15.50 -3.34
C THR A 46 -6.28 -16.79 -3.25
N ASP A 47 -5.36 -17.03 -4.19
CA ASP A 47 -4.45 -18.18 -4.13
C ASP A 47 -3.38 -17.94 -3.08
N LYS A 48 -3.38 -18.77 -2.04
CA LYS A 48 -2.45 -18.68 -0.92
C LYS A 48 -1.00 -19.02 -1.27
N ASN A 49 -0.76 -19.59 -2.46
CA ASN A 49 0.58 -19.93 -2.95
C ASN A 49 1.20 -18.82 -3.78
N ILE A 50 0.44 -17.77 -4.09
CA ILE A 50 0.87 -16.66 -4.92
C ILE A 50 1.06 -15.43 -4.02
N SER A 51 2.10 -14.65 -4.30
CA SER A 51 2.39 -13.40 -3.59
C SER A 51 1.49 -12.26 -4.09
N SER A 52 0.91 -11.50 -3.18
CA SER A 52 0.40 -10.17 -3.51
C SER A 52 1.54 -9.26 -3.92
N SER A 53 1.27 -8.29 -4.79
CA SER A 53 2.32 -7.44 -5.37
C SER A 53 1.92 -5.98 -5.43
N LEU A 54 2.89 -5.11 -5.28
CA LEU A 54 2.82 -3.69 -5.62
C LEU A 54 3.49 -3.50 -6.98
N TYR A 55 2.78 -2.86 -7.89
CA TYR A 55 3.27 -2.50 -9.22
C TYR A 55 3.55 -1.01 -9.31
N ALA A 56 4.64 -0.66 -9.98
CA ALA A 56 4.86 0.66 -10.54
C ALA A 56 4.78 0.57 -12.05
N ILE A 57 4.02 1.47 -12.65
CA ILE A 57 3.68 1.48 -14.06
C ILE A 57 4.01 2.86 -14.59
N HIS A 58 4.72 2.91 -15.71
CA HIS A 58 5.03 4.16 -16.39
C HIS A 58 3.76 4.83 -16.95
N PRO A 59 3.77 6.16 -17.20
CA PRO A 59 2.65 6.87 -17.80
C PRO A 59 2.21 6.33 -19.17
N ASP A 60 3.09 5.62 -19.87
CA ASP A 60 2.81 4.95 -21.15
C ASP A 60 2.18 3.57 -21.01
N GLY A 61 1.98 3.07 -19.79
CA GLY A 61 1.38 1.77 -19.49
C GLY A 61 2.38 0.62 -19.41
N THR A 62 3.69 0.87 -19.54
CA THR A 62 4.71 -0.17 -19.37
C THR A 62 5.06 -0.37 -17.90
N GLN A 63 5.43 -1.60 -17.50
CA GLN A 63 5.85 -1.89 -16.13
C GLN A 63 7.21 -1.27 -15.84
N LYS A 64 7.28 -0.47 -14.77
CA LYS A 64 8.54 0.07 -14.24
C LYS A 64 9.23 -0.95 -13.34
N TRP A 65 8.50 -1.46 -12.36
CA TRP A 65 8.92 -2.54 -11.47
C TRP A 65 7.72 -3.21 -10.78
N ARG A 66 7.99 -4.38 -10.18
CA ARG A 66 7.05 -5.12 -9.32
C ARG A 66 7.75 -5.49 -8.02
N TYR A 67 7.05 -5.32 -6.91
CA TYR A 67 7.51 -5.70 -5.58
C TYR A 67 6.54 -6.72 -4.96
N GLU A 68 7.07 -7.86 -4.53
CA GLU A 68 6.28 -8.93 -3.90
C GLU A 68 6.13 -8.69 -2.40
N LEU A 69 4.89 -8.73 -1.91
CA LEU A 69 4.53 -8.48 -0.51
C LEU A 69 4.59 -9.74 0.36
N GLY A 70 4.75 -10.90 -0.26
CA GLY A 70 4.83 -12.20 0.40
C GLY A 70 3.68 -13.14 0.06
N ILE A 71 3.97 -14.43 0.15
CA ILE A 71 3.00 -15.51 -0.11
C ILE A 71 1.91 -15.53 0.97
N GLY A 72 0.68 -15.79 0.58
CA GLY A 72 -0.47 -15.84 1.50
C GLY A 72 -0.87 -14.48 2.08
N THR A 73 -0.36 -13.40 1.49
CA THR A 73 -0.76 -12.04 1.84
C THR A 73 -1.90 -11.55 0.94
N ASN A 74 -2.62 -10.57 1.44
CA ASN A 74 -3.70 -9.91 0.72
C ASN A 74 -3.57 -8.40 0.88
N ILE A 75 -3.86 -7.64 -0.18
CA ILE A 75 -3.92 -6.18 -0.14
C ILE A 75 -5.39 -5.80 -0.03
N PRO A 76 -5.86 -5.34 1.14
CA PRO A 76 -7.26 -4.99 1.31
C PRO A 76 -7.51 -3.63 0.70
N TYR A 77 -8.02 -3.50 -0.49
CA TYR A 77 -8.53 -2.26 -1.14
C TYR A 77 -7.85 -0.94 -0.72
N ILE A 78 -6.63 -1.01 -0.19
CA ILE A 78 -5.89 0.12 0.39
C ILE A 78 -4.98 0.68 -0.69
N SER A 79 -5.12 1.96 -0.96
CA SER A 79 -4.18 2.66 -1.86
C SER A 79 -2.79 2.72 -1.25
N PRO A 80 -1.74 2.60 -2.05
CA PRO A 80 -0.41 3.00 -1.64
C PRO A 80 -0.40 4.45 -1.17
N ALA A 81 0.54 4.80 -0.29
CA ALA A 81 0.76 6.17 0.16
C ALA A 81 2.21 6.59 -0.10
N LEU A 82 2.45 7.91 -0.14
CA LEU A 82 3.79 8.46 -0.24
C LEU A 82 4.34 8.75 1.16
N SER A 83 5.58 8.34 1.41
CA SER A 83 6.37 8.85 2.53
C SER A 83 6.74 10.30 2.30
N ARG A 84 7.29 10.96 3.32
CA ARG A 84 7.78 12.34 3.19
C ARG A 84 8.82 12.50 2.07
N ASP A 85 9.68 11.48 1.87
CA ASP A 85 10.73 11.49 0.86
C ASP A 85 10.24 10.96 -0.50
N GLY A 86 8.93 10.73 -0.63
CA GLY A 86 8.29 10.27 -1.87
C GLY A 86 8.44 8.78 -2.15
N ASN A 87 8.94 7.99 -1.20
CA ASN A 87 8.96 6.54 -1.32
C ASN A 87 7.56 5.94 -1.08
N ILE A 88 7.36 4.72 -1.50
CA ILE A 88 6.04 4.11 -1.52
C ILE A 88 5.80 3.32 -0.24
N LEU A 89 4.69 3.59 0.41
CA LEU A 89 4.18 2.85 1.55
C LEU A 89 3.01 2.00 1.11
N ILE A 90 3.01 0.73 1.51
CA ILE A 90 1.90 -0.20 1.26
C ILE A 90 1.70 -1.12 2.45
N GLY A 91 0.44 -1.37 2.79
CA GLY A 91 0.06 -2.35 3.80
C GLY A 91 -0.42 -3.65 3.17
N ASN A 92 -0.20 -4.76 3.85
CA ASN A 92 -0.85 -6.02 3.56
C ASN A 92 -1.45 -6.63 4.83
N ARG A 93 -2.39 -7.55 4.64
CA ARG A 93 -2.96 -8.40 5.70
C ARG A 93 -2.69 -9.88 5.40
N GLY A 94 -3.01 -10.74 6.35
CA GLY A 94 -2.80 -12.19 6.27
C GLY A 94 -1.94 -12.67 7.44
N THR A 95 -1.41 -13.88 7.33
CA THR A 95 -0.57 -14.49 8.38
C THR A 95 0.68 -13.68 8.70
N ASP A 96 1.09 -12.83 7.78
CA ASP A 96 2.29 -12.00 7.89
C ASP A 96 2.01 -10.53 7.48
N GLY A 97 0.89 -10.02 7.97
CA GLY A 97 0.47 -8.65 7.72
C GLY A 97 1.49 -7.63 8.20
N SER A 98 1.84 -6.71 7.31
CA SER A 98 2.96 -5.77 7.49
C SER A 98 2.69 -4.44 6.80
N VAL A 99 3.45 -3.44 7.20
CA VAL A 99 3.64 -2.21 6.42
C VAL A 99 5.03 -2.27 5.79
N HIS A 100 5.12 -1.92 4.53
CA HIS A 100 6.36 -1.92 3.75
C HIS A 100 6.65 -0.51 3.26
N MET A 101 7.92 -0.13 3.27
CA MET A 101 8.42 1.02 2.53
C MET A 101 9.31 0.54 1.39
N VAL A 102 9.00 1.02 0.19
CA VAL A 102 9.63 0.58 -1.06
C VAL A 102 10.19 1.81 -1.79
N ASP A 103 11.41 1.70 -2.29
CA ASP A 103 12.04 2.72 -3.11
C ASP A 103 11.23 2.97 -4.39
N ARG A 104 10.85 4.22 -4.63
CA ARG A 104 9.99 4.60 -5.76
C ARG A 104 10.61 4.38 -7.13
N SER A 105 11.94 4.38 -7.20
CA SER A 105 12.66 4.29 -8.47
C SER A 105 12.96 2.85 -8.87
N SER A 106 13.35 2.02 -7.90
CA SER A 106 13.85 0.67 -8.13
C SER A 106 12.90 -0.44 -7.67
N GLY A 107 11.89 -0.14 -6.85
CA GLY A 107 11.06 -1.16 -6.23
C GLY A 107 11.74 -1.94 -5.10
N ARG A 108 12.95 -1.53 -4.68
CA ARG A 108 13.67 -2.19 -3.59
C ARG A 108 13.04 -1.86 -2.24
N GLN A 109 12.88 -2.87 -1.37
CA GLN A 109 12.42 -2.68 0.00
C GLN A 109 13.47 -1.90 0.81
N PHE A 110 13.03 -0.82 1.45
CA PHE A 110 13.81 -0.16 2.50
C PHE A 110 13.64 -0.89 3.82
N TRP A 111 12.37 -1.08 4.22
CA TRP A 111 12.03 -1.83 5.40
C TRP A 111 10.64 -2.46 5.29
N ARG A 112 10.41 -3.44 6.14
CA ARG A 112 9.13 -4.07 6.39
C ARG A 112 8.90 -4.15 7.90
N ARG A 113 7.72 -3.76 8.33
CA ARG A 113 7.32 -3.84 9.74
C ARG A 113 6.08 -4.70 9.88
N LYS A 114 6.28 -5.82 10.58
CA LYS A 114 5.17 -6.70 10.91
C LYS A 114 4.23 -5.98 11.86
N SER A 115 2.95 -6.03 11.53
CA SER A 115 1.90 -5.51 12.40
C SER A 115 1.60 -6.53 13.50
N PRO A 116 1.59 -6.15 14.78
CA PRO A 116 1.08 -7.04 15.80
C PRO A 116 -0.38 -7.38 15.49
N ASN A 117 -0.73 -8.67 15.55
CA ASN A 117 -2.09 -9.19 15.42
C ASN A 117 -2.78 -9.10 14.03
N GLY A 118 -2.07 -9.37 12.95
CA GLY A 118 -2.72 -9.78 11.71
C GLY A 118 -2.77 -8.76 10.56
N GLY A 119 -2.04 -7.67 10.63
CA GLY A 119 -1.78 -6.87 9.45
C GLY A 119 -2.34 -5.45 9.45
N ALA A 120 -1.85 -4.66 8.51
CA ALA A 120 -2.40 -3.35 8.17
C ALA A 120 -3.66 -3.57 7.33
N ASN A 121 -4.82 -3.41 7.95
CA ASN A 121 -6.13 -3.64 7.30
C ASN A 121 -6.80 -2.34 6.82
N GLY A 122 -6.20 -1.21 7.14
CA GLY A 122 -6.68 0.10 6.77
C GLY A 122 -5.62 0.93 6.04
N GLY A 123 -6.00 2.14 5.69
CA GLY A 123 -5.15 3.08 4.98
C GLY A 123 -3.91 3.51 5.75
N ILE A 124 -2.99 4.08 5.02
CA ILE A 124 -1.76 4.67 5.54
C ILE A 124 -1.82 6.16 5.32
N SER A 125 -1.52 6.94 6.36
CA SER A 125 -1.38 8.39 6.27
C SER A 125 -0.04 8.82 6.86
N VAL A 126 0.52 9.91 6.34
CA VAL A 126 1.82 10.42 6.76
C VAL A 126 1.66 11.84 7.27
N GLY A 127 2.03 12.05 8.54
CA GLY A 127 2.01 13.37 9.15
C GLY A 127 3.12 14.29 8.64
N GLN A 128 2.96 15.59 8.86
CA GLN A 128 3.98 16.59 8.47
C GLN A 128 5.33 16.36 9.15
N ASN A 129 5.34 15.75 10.34
CA ASN A 129 6.55 15.33 11.05
C ASN A 129 7.18 14.04 10.52
N GLY A 130 6.62 13.47 9.44
CA GLY A 130 7.08 12.22 8.84
C GLY A 130 6.65 10.96 9.57
N VAL A 131 5.86 11.04 10.63
CA VAL A 131 5.29 9.86 11.29
C VAL A 131 4.27 9.21 10.38
N ILE A 132 4.42 7.90 10.20
CA ILE A 132 3.54 7.06 9.41
C ILE A 132 2.50 6.43 10.34
N TYR A 133 1.24 6.63 10.02
CA TYR A 133 0.10 6.07 10.74
C TYR A 133 -0.54 4.99 9.86
N SER A 134 -0.67 3.79 10.39
CA SER A 134 -1.32 2.68 9.69
C SER A 134 -2.43 2.08 10.54
N ALA A 135 -3.61 1.91 9.96
CA ALA A 135 -4.72 1.25 10.63
C ALA A 135 -4.47 -0.26 10.72
N LEU A 136 -4.64 -0.82 11.91
CA LEU A 136 -4.38 -2.21 12.22
C LEU A 136 -5.66 -3.04 12.25
N SER A 137 -5.55 -4.32 11.95
CA SER A 137 -6.63 -5.29 12.15
C SER A 137 -6.94 -5.50 13.62
N GLY A 138 -8.21 -5.74 13.93
CA GLY A 138 -8.64 -6.07 15.29
C GLY A 138 -8.64 -4.87 16.24
N ALA A 139 -8.51 -5.13 17.54
CA ALA A 139 -8.68 -4.15 18.61
C ALA A 139 -7.50 -3.19 18.82
N ASN A 140 -6.59 -3.03 17.83
CA ASN A 140 -5.30 -2.37 18.04
C ASN A 140 -5.22 -0.92 17.56
N GLY A 141 -6.29 -0.37 16.99
CA GLY A 141 -6.29 1.03 16.55
C GLY A 141 -5.28 1.33 15.44
N PHE A 142 -4.40 2.29 15.65
CA PHE A 142 -3.39 2.71 14.69
C PHE A 142 -1.97 2.46 15.21
N ALA A 143 -1.11 1.90 14.36
CA ALA A 143 0.33 1.90 14.60
C ALA A 143 0.94 3.22 14.13
N ARG A 144 1.98 3.63 14.83
CA ARG A 144 2.85 4.75 14.46
C ARG A 144 4.24 4.24 14.16
N THR A 145 4.80 4.67 13.05
CA THR A 145 6.13 4.25 12.61
C THR A 145 6.91 5.46 12.09
N THR A 146 8.20 5.54 12.40
CA THR A 146 9.08 6.57 11.82
C THR A 146 9.37 6.28 10.35
N GLN A 147 9.98 7.24 9.64
CA GLN A 147 10.45 7.04 8.25
C GLN A 147 11.48 5.90 8.14
N ASP A 148 12.29 5.67 9.18
CA ASP A 148 13.28 4.59 9.26
C ASP A 148 12.65 3.24 9.67
N GLY A 149 11.33 3.20 9.83
CA GLY A 149 10.59 2.00 10.18
C GLY A 149 10.67 1.62 11.66
N VAL A 150 10.98 2.52 12.56
CA VAL A 150 10.96 2.27 14.01
C VAL A 150 9.53 2.45 14.52
N ASN A 151 9.00 1.42 15.18
CA ASN A 151 7.68 1.52 15.80
C ASN A 151 7.69 2.49 16.99
N LEU A 152 6.74 3.41 16.99
CA LEU A 152 6.49 4.34 18.09
C LEU A 152 5.40 3.76 18.99
N SER A 153 5.77 3.41 20.21
CA SER A 153 4.84 2.88 21.22
C SER A 153 4.25 4.03 22.08
N PRO A 154 3.03 3.89 22.60
CA PRO A 154 2.04 2.84 22.32
C PRO A 154 1.29 3.07 20.99
N ASN A 155 0.57 2.05 20.51
CA ASN A 155 -0.41 2.22 19.45
C ASN A 155 -1.53 3.17 19.91
N LEU A 156 -2.09 3.92 18.97
CA LEU A 156 -3.17 4.85 19.26
C LEU A 156 -4.54 4.16 19.19
N GLY A 157 -5.36 4.47 20.18
CA GLY A 157 -6.75 4.02 20.25
C GLY A 157 -6.89 2.54 20.62
N LYS A 158 -8.13 2.21 20.98
CA LYS A 158 -8.60 0.85 21.18
C LYS A 158 -9.91 0.74 20.41
N GLY A 159 -9.99 -0.15 19.44
CA GLY A 159 -11.20 -0.33 18.67
C GLY A 159 -11.03 -1.39 17.60
N ASN A 160 -12.13 -2.01 17.20
CA ASN A 160 -12.12 -2.96 16.10
C ASN A 160 -12.14 -2.19 14.78
N THR A 161 -10.99 -2.01 14.16
CA THR A 161 -10.88 -1.44 12.82
C THR A 161 -11.11 -2.54 11.79
N ALA A 162 -12.34 -3.04 11.71
CA ALA A 162 -12.71 -4.10 10.77
C ALA A 162 -12.86 -3.59 9.32
N ALA A 163 -12.76 -2.28 9.10
CA ALA A 163 -12.98 -1.66 7.79
C ALA A 163 -11.73 -0.92 7.30
N ALA A 164 -11.67 -0.71 5.99
CA ALA A 164 -10.66 0.13 5.34
C ALA A 164 -10.84 1.61 5.75
N VAL A 165 -10.29 1.98 6.89
CA VAL A 165 -10.26 3.37 7.37
C VAL A 165 -8.89 3.98 7.12
N TYR A 166 -8.88 5.26 6.76
CA TYR A 166 -7.66 6.06 6.63
C TYR A 166 -7.55 6.99 7.84
N PRO A 167 -6.41 7.02 8.53
CA PRO A 167 -6.18 8.03 9.56
C PRO A 167 -6.23 9.43 8.94
N ALA A 168 -7.04 10.32 9.49
CA ALA A 168 -6.98 11.73 9.18
C ALA A 168 -6.00 12.40 10.15
N ILE A 169 -5.14 13.27 9.65
CA ILE A 169 -4.11 13.94 10.45
C ILE A 169 -4.29 15.44 10.27
N ASP A 170 -4.49 16.16 11.34
CA ASP A 170 -4.58 17.62 11.31
C ASP A 170 -3.19 18.28 11.21
N ALA A 171 -3.17 19.61 11.08
CA ALA A 171 -1.93 20.39 10.96
C ALA A 171 -1.07 20.33 12.23
N GLN A 172 -1.63 19.96 13.38
CA GLN A 172 -0.95 19.79 14.66
C GLN A 172 -0.45 18.36 14.85
N GLY A 173 -0.78 17.42 13.94
CA GLY A 173 -0.39 16.02 14.01
C GLY A 173 -1.33 15.15 14.86
N ASN A 174 -2.52 15.63 15.21
CA ASN A 174 -3.54 14.80 15.86
C ASN A 174 -4.16 13.84 14.83
N VAL A 175 -4.58 12.66 15.29
CA VAL A 175 -5.13 11.55 14.47
C VAL A 175 -6.52 11.17 14.95
#